data_08d5f723e5a3e9a7b34c6a056d25d9fc
#
_entry.id   08d5f723e5a3e9a7b34c6a056d25d9fc
#
_cell.length_a   1.000
_cell.length_b   1.000
_cell.length_c   1.000
_cell.angle_alpha   90.00
_cell.angle_beta   90.00
_cell.angle_gamma   90.00
#
_symmetry.space_group_name_H-M   'P 1'
#
loop_
_entity.id
_entity.type
_entity.pdbx_description
1 polymer ?
#
loop_
_entity_poly.entity_id
_entity_poly.type
_entity_poly.pdbx_seq_one_letter_code
_entity_poly.pdbx_strand_id
1 'polypeptide(L)'
;RRHTPAVSYTNIYTMKMWNCIGIGENLPNQELAEEGYAMVDTWMAEISQNGLHEYVSPTYSPVSMECIENIAQHTTQDQVREKINRALKLCWLQLGANWLPTCERLVGAHSRDYDYLGTGVRNLRVRNRMASLLNPKDKNETPAYVPTPYMQDDVKKMLNNVPRIVCQKWGAKPYETATTYVGQQFAIGSAGAAYGPIDKCLTVHLRDKETPNISFFCDARGDHYGQRQFELKDGHSKALHLVPFLTSVQKGPEVLFLAAPEPKGRHYHRSAPNPTCLLSHLILPNNGTVSISTEQLDNQTIISQKVPNGTPIFLQYDNVNIGIRFVVATQTNGEEANVMFERDQEGQDYGAMRITCTHDTTAPTTRGIAAIWIGIQENASPDEYVAFQKHFSQEVTVSTTEQTLTASVPGWHSEMSLSVDLENQAPLALIGGETNINTALFAVNTQEIGRNILSE
;
A
#
# COMPACT_ATOMS: atom_id res chain seq x y z
N ARG A 1 25.58 24.51 -5.52
CA ARG A 1 24.51 24.22 -6.52
C ARG A 1 23.22 23.97 -5.77
N ARG A 2 22.22 24.80 -5.97
CA ARG A 2 20.88 24.61 -5.38
C ARG A 2 20.24 23.35 -6.02
N HIS A 3 20.05 22.31 -5.25
CA HIS A 3 19.32 21.13 -5.70
C HIS A 3 17.81 21.44 -5.67
N THR A 4 17.13 21.28 -6.80
CA THR A 4 15.67 21.38 -6.86
C THR A 4 15.10 19.97 -6.96
N PRO A 5 14.49 19.44 -5.87
CA PRO A 5 13.87 18.13 -5.90
C PRO A 5 12.65 18.14 -6.83
N ALA A 6 12.30 17.00 -7.39
CA ALA A 6 11.03 16.86 -8.10
C ALA A 6 9.85 17.06 -7.14
N VAL A 7 8.79 17.72 -7.57
CA VAL A 7 7.60 17.99 -6.76
C VAL A 7 6.92 16.68 -6.30
N SER A 8 7.06 15.61 -7.08
CA SER A 8 6.59 14.26 -6.75
C SER A 8 7.38 13.57 -5.63
N TYR A 9 8.57 14.08 -5.27
CA TYR A 9 9.35 13.57 -4.14
C TYR A 9 8.95 14.35 -2.88
N THR A 10 7.76 14.08 -2.39
CA THR A 10 7.01 14.89 -1.43
C THR A 10 7.79 15.26 -0.17
N ASN A 11 8.44 14.29 0.49
CA ASN A 11 9.15 14.55 1.74
C ASN A 11 10.35 15.50 1.55
N ILE A 12 11.16 15.31 0.53
CA ILE A 12 12.32 16.19 0.27
C ILE A 12 11.86 17.55 -0.25
N TYR A 13 10.78 17.58 -1.04
CA TYR A 13 10.22 18.82 -1.54
C TYR A 13 9.68 19.69 -0.39
N THR A 14 8.90 19.13 0.51
CA THR A 14 8.36 19.86 1.69
C THR A 14 9.45 20.28 2.66
N MET A 15 10.50 19.47 2.85
CA MET A 15 11.68 19.87 3.64
C MET A 15 12.39 21.08 3.04
N LYS A 16 12.62 21.08 1.72
CA LYS A 16 13.24 22.24 1.05
C LYS A 16 12.34 23.47 1.15
N MET A 17 11.04 23.30 0.90
CA MET A 17 10.04 24.34 0.99
C MET A 17 10.05 25.04 2.36
N TRP A 18 10.02 24.24 3.45
CA TRP A 18 10.14 24.76 4.82
C TRP A 18 11.46 25.49 5.05
N ASN A 19 12.59 24.91 4.62
CA ASN A 19 13.90 25.54 4.79
C ASN A 19 13.99 26.89 4.05
N CYS A 20 13.47 26.98 2.82
CA CYS A 20 13.46 28.24 2.06
C CYS A 20 12.64 29.32 2.75
N ILE A 21 11.43 29.01 3.21
CA ILE A 21 10.56 29.95 3.91
C ILE A 21 11.14 30.31 5.26
N GLY A 22 11.45 29.34 6.11
CA GLY A 22 11.90 29.56 7.48
C GLY A 22 13.23 30.33 7.53
N ILE A 23 14.19 30.02 6.67
CA ILE A 23 15.45 30.76 6.60
C ILE A 23 15.24 32.12 5.93
N GLY A 24 14.48 32.18 4.83
CA GLY A 24 14.26 33.40 4.07
C GLY A 24 13.54 34.50 4.88
N GLU A 25 12.55 34.12 5.69
CA GLU A 25 11.81 35.05 6.55
C GLU A 25 12.59 35.49 7.81
N ASN A 26 13.37 34.56 8.41
CA ASN A 26 14.11 34.87 9.64
C ASN A 26 15.48 35.54 9.41
N LEU A 27 16.15 35.22 8.34
CA LEU A 27 17.32 35.93 7.85
C LEU A 27 16.85 36.78 6.67
N PRO A 28 17.06 38.13 6.64
CA PRO A 28 16.46 38.99 5.60
C PRO A 28 16.96 38.65 4.19
N ASN A 29 16.50 37.51 3.68
CA ASN A 29 16.81 36.98 2.37
C ASN A 29 15.50 36.74 1.60
N GLN A 30 14.97 37.82 1.06
CA GLN A 30 13.70 37.82 0.35
C GLN A 30 13.69 36.86 -0.86
N GLU A 31 14.79 36.75 -1.59
CA GLU A 31 14.89 35.85 -2.75
C GLU A 31 14.66 34.37 -2.33
N LEU A 32 15.20 33.98 -1.17
CA LEU A 32 15.02 32.63 -0.66
C LEU A 32 13.58 32.39 -0.16
N ALA A 33 12.95 33.37 0.48
CA ALA A 33 11.56 33.29 0.91
C ALA A 33 10.62 33.16 -0.31
N GLU A 34 10.84 33.98 -1.34
CA GLU A 34 10.07 33.92 -2.59
C GLU A 34 10.23 32.60 -3.33
N GLU A 35 11.44 31.98 -3.34
CA GLU A 35 11.64 30.61 -3.84
C GLU A 35 10.74 29.63 -3.08
N GLY A 36 10.68 29.76 -1.76
CA GLY A 36 9.83 28.92 -0.91
C GLY A 36 8.33 29.09 -1.19
N TYR A 37 7.86 30.33 -1.38
CA TYR A 37 6.45 30.61 -1.72
C TYR A 37 6.08 30.06 -3.08
N ALA A 38 6.95 30.23 -4.10
CA ALA A 38 6.74 29.62 -5.42
C ALA A 38 6.71 28.09 -5.37
N MET A 39 7.49 27.48 -4.44
CA MET A 39 7.43 26.04 -4.22
C MET A 39 6.09 25.62 -3.61
N VAL A 40 5.49 26.42 -2.70
CA VAL A 40 4.15 26.15 -2.17
C VAL A 40 3.14 26.16 -3.30
N ASP A 41 3.15 27.16 -4.18
CA ASP A 41 2.22 27.24 -5.30
C ASP A 41 2.34 26.06 -6.25
N THR A 42 3.56 25.68 -6.58
CA THR A 42 3.84 24.51 -7.43
C THR A 42 3.33 23.22 -6.79
N TRP A 43 3.57 23.03 -5.49
CA TRP A 43 3.13 21.83 -4.79
C TRP A 43 1.62 21.77 -4.63
N MET A 44 0.96 22.90 -4.33
CA MET A 44 -0.51 22.99 -4.26
C MET A 44 -1.16 22.67 -5.61
N ALA A 45 -0.62 23.17 -6.69
CA ALA A 45 -1.09 22.86 -8.04
C ALA A 45 -0.94 21.36 -8.34
N GLU A 46 0.20 20.76 -7.99
CA GLU A 46 0.47 19.34 -8.18
C GLU A 46 -0.48 18.46 -7.40
N ILE A 47 -0.62 18.69 -6.08
CA ILE A 47 -1.50 17.86 -5.25
C ILE A 47 -2.98 18.04 -5.59
N SER A 48 -3.38 19.19 -6.13
CA SER A 48 -4.76 19.43 -6.58
C SER A 48 -5.13 18.64 -7.85
N GLN A 49 -4.14 18.30 -8.67
CA GLN A 49 -4.34 17.51 -9.89
C GLN A 49 -4.06 16.03 -9.70
N ASN A 50 -3.00 15.70 -8.97
CA ASN A 50 -2.39 14.37 -8.95
C ASN A 50 -2.41 13.71 -7.58
N GLY A 51 -2.86 14.39 -6.53
CA GLY A 51 -2.84 13.88 -5.16
C GLY A 51 -1.44 13.87 -4.55
N LEU A 52 -1.32 13.26 -3.36
CA LEU A 52 -0.05 13.15 -2.65
C LEU A 52 0.74 11.96 -3.17
N HIS A 53 1.88 12.20 -3.82
CA HIS A 53 2.67 11.16 -4.48
C HIS A 53 3.23 10.10 -3.52
N GLU A 54 3.79 10.49 -2.38
CA GLU A 54 4.18 9.54 -1.33
C GLU A 54 2.95 9.17 -0.48
N TYR A 55 2.00 8.49 -1.14
CA TYR A 55 0.68 8.18 -0.57
C TYR A 55 0.77 7.25 0.63
N VAL A 56 0.00 7.58 1.68
CA VAL A 56 -0.19 6.76 2.89
C VAL A 56 1.13 6.19 3.44
N SER A 57 2.24 6.95 3.28
CA SER A 57 3.54 6.50 3.78
C SER A 57 3.61 6.60 5.30
N PRO A 58 3.74 5.49 6.04
CA PRO A 58 3.88 5.55 7.49
C PRO A 58 5.19 6.20 7.92
N THR A 59 6.20 6.22 7.04
CA THR A 59 7.50 6.84 7.29
C THR A 59 7.49 8.32 6.91
N TYR A 60 6.98 8.68 5.73
CA TYR A 60 7.17 10.02 5.18
C TYR A 60 5.97 10.95 5.30
N SER A 61 4.74 10.44 5.46
CA SER A 61 3.60 11.32 5.75
C SER A 61 3.84 12.16 7.01
N PRO A 62 4.33 11.61 8.15
CA PRO A 62 4.66 12.42 9.32
C PRO A 62 5.75 13.45 9.07
N VAL A 63 6.78 13.11 8.29
CA VAL A 63 7.89 14.04 7.95
C VAL A 63 7.39 15.21 7.11
N SER A 64 6.60 14.92 6.07
CA SER A 64 6.02 15.95 5.22
C SER A 64 5.06 16.85 6.00
N MET A 65 4.23 16.25 6.86
CA MET A 65 3.31 17.02 7.72
C MET A 65 4.06 17.93 8.67
N GLU A 66 5.12 17.46 9.33
CA GLU A 66 5.94 18.29 10.22
C GLU A 66 6.52 19.52 9.51
N CYS A 67 7.00 19.36 8.26
CA CYS A 67 7.50 20.48 7.47
C CYS A 67 6.41 21.51 7.18
N ILE A 68 5.22 21.08 6.73
CA ILE A 68 4.14 22.01 6.42
C ILE A 68 3.46 22.58 7.67
N GLU A 69 3.44 21.87 8.78
CA GLU A 69 3.03 22.38 10.09
C GLU A 69 3.92 23.54 10.54
N ASN A 70 5.24 23.39 10.39
CA ASN A 70 6.18 24.47 10.70
C ASN A 70 5.96 25.68 9.79
N ILE A 71 5.66 25.50 8.50
CA ILE A 71 5.29 26.62 7.62
C ILE A 71 4.02 27.30 8.13
N ALA A 72 2.96 26.54 8.44
CA ALA A 72 1.70 27.09 8.91
C ALA A 72 1.85 27.90 10.20
N GLN A 73 2.73 27.46 11.12
CA GLN A 73 2.96 28.12 12.40
C GLN A 73 3.81 29.38 12.28
N HIS A 74 4.83 29.38 11.43
CA HIS A 74 5.90 30.36 11.49
C HIS A 74 5.96 31.33 10.32
N THR A 75 5.27 31.04 9.18
CA THR A 75 5.28 31.97 8.05
C THR A 75 4.58 33.29 8.39
N THR A 76 5.15 34.37 7.92
CA THR A 76 4.59 35.72 8.02
C THR A 76 3.53 36.01 6.96
N GLN A 77 3.42 35.14 5.93
CA GLN A 77 2.52 35.31 4.79
C GLN A 77 1.20 34.58 4.98
N ASP A 78 0.11 35.33 5.17
CA ASP A 78 -1.22 34.76 5.43
C ASP A 78 -1.71 33.88 4.26
N GLN A 79 -1.49 34.30 3.01
CA GLN A 79 -1.89 33.50 1.84
C GLN A 79 -1.15 32.16 1.75
N VAL A 80 0.13 32.12 2.13
CA VAL A 80 0.90 30.88 2.23
C VAL A 80 0.33 29.99 3.32
N ARG A 81 0.04 30.57 4.50
CA ARG A 81 -0.55 29.87 5.64
C ARG A 81 -1.90 29.23 5.29
N GLU A 82 -2.77 29.93 4.59
CA GLU A 82 -4.07 29.42 4.14
C GLU A 82 -3.92 28.20 3.20
N LYS A 83 -3.06 28.31 2.19
CA LYS A 83 -2.78 27.19 1.26
C LYS A 83 -2.25 25.97 2.03
N ILE A 84 -1.30 26.16 2.92
CA ILE A 84 -0.71 25.10 3.73
C ILE A 84 -1.73 24.46 4.69
N ASN A 85 -2.62 25.25 5.29
CA ASN A 85 -3.68 24.72 6.16
C ASN A 85 -4.65 23.80 5.40
N ARG A 86 -4.96 24.11 4.13
CA ARG A 86 -5.76 23.21 3.28
C ARG A 86 -5.02 21.89 3.01
N ALA A 87 -3.75 21.95 2.69
CA ALA A 87 -2.93 20.73 2.51
C ALA A 87 -2.83 19.92 3.81
N LEU A 88 -2.66 20.57 4.96
CA LEU A 88 -2.67 19.91 6.29
C LEU A 88 -3.99 19.22 6.57
N LYS A 89 -5.13 19.87 6.28
CA LYS A 89 -6.45 19.27 6.42
C LYS A 89 -6.56 18.01 5.57
N LEU A 90 -6.13 18.06 4.32
CA LEU A 90 -6.10 16.88 3.44
C LEU A 90 -5.24 15.75 4.03
N CYS A 91 -4.02 16.04 4.48
CA CYS A 91 -3.12 15.04 5.07
C CYS A 91 -3.75 14.37 6.31
N TRP A 92 -4.32 15.15 7.23
CA TRP A 92 -4.97 14.61 8.43
C TRP A 92 -6.18 13.74 8.11
N LEU A 93 -6.99 14.13 7.11
CA LEU A 93 -8.14 13.33 6.69
C LEU A 93 -7.71 12.04 5.97
N GLN A 94 -6.64 12.07 5.18
CA GLN A 94 -6.06 10.85 4.59
C GLN A 94 -5.53 9.90 5.66
N LEU A 95 -4.83 10.40 6.69
CA LEU A 95 -4.40 9.57 7.81
C LEU A 95 -5.60 8.97 8.56
N GLY A 96 -6.62 9.77 8.87
CA GLY A 96 -7.82 9.30 9.56
C GLY A 96 -8.61 8.28 8.75
N ALA A 97 -8.76 8.50 7.44
CA ALA A 97 -9.47 7.59 6.56
C ALA A 97 -8.77 6.22 6.44
N ASN A 98 -7.45 6.23 6.42
CA ASN A 98 -6.62 5.01 6.35
C ASN A 98 -6.14 4.53 7.74
N TRP A 99 -6.83 4.85 8.81
CA TRP A 99 -6.48 4.40 10.16
C TRP A 99 -7.42 3.32 10.65
N LEU A 100 -6.88 2.19 11.12
CA LEU A 100 -7.66 1.14 11.79
C LEU A 100 -7.41 1.24 13.31
N PRO A 101 -8.38 1.77 14.09
CA PRO A 101 -8.19 2.03 15.51
C PRO A 101 -7.86 0.79 16.34
N THR A 102 -8.42 -0.37 15.96
CA THR A 102 -8.28 -1.62 16.70
C THR A 102 -6.85 -2.16 16.71
N CYS A 103 -6.08 -1.96 15.64
CA CYS A 103 -4.67 -2.33 15.58
C CYS A 103 -3.72 -1.12 15.72
N GLU A 104 -4.26 0.09 15.86
CA GLU A 104 -3.47 1.33 15.94
C GLU A 104 -2.48 1.50 14.78
N ARG A 105 -2.92 1.18 13.56
CA ARG A 105 -2.07 1.22 12.35
C ARG A 105 -2.69 2.07 11.26
N LEU A 106 -1.80 2.68 10.49
CA LEU A 106 -2.11 3.15 9.16
C LEU A 106 -2.23 1.92 8.26
N VAL A 107 -3.33 1.82 7.51
CA VAL A 107 -3.71 0.64 6.74
C VAL A 107 -3.91 0.98 5.26
N GLY A 108 -4.02 -0.04 4.44
CA GLY A 108 -4.11 0.10 3.00
C GLY A 108 -2.76 -0.11 2.31
N ALA A 109 -2.72 0.15 1.01
CA ALA A 109 -1.46 0.16 0.28
C ALA A 109 -0.60 1.35 0.71
N HIS A 110 0.69 1.11 0.92
CA HIS A 110 1.63 2.12 1.42
C HIS A 110 2.75 2.38 0.43
N SER A 111 3.07 3.65 0.22
CA SER A 111 4.32 3.99 -0.42
C SER A 111 5.45 4.06 0.62
N ARG A 112 6.65 3.62 0.23
CA ARG A 112 7.89 3.77 1.01
C ARG A 112 7.73 3.42 2.50
N ASP A 113 7.22 2.22 2.75
CA ASP A 113 7.03 1.70 4.09
C ASP A 113 8.28 0.96 4.59
N TYR A 114 9.03 1.58 5.48
CA TYR A 114 10.25 1.00 6.08
C TYR A 114 9.95 0.02 7.22
N ASP A 115 8.72 -0.09 7.65
CA ASP A 115 8.25 -1.19 8.50
C ASP A 115 7.83 -2.39 7.65
N TYR A 116 8.83 -2.95 7.02
CA TYR A 116 8.73 -3.79 5.84
C TYR A 116 7.85 -5.02 6.00
N LEU A 117 7.84 -5.64 7.16
CA LEU A 117 7.00 -6.82 7.47
C LEU A 117 5.86 -6.51 8.43
N GLY A 118 5.60 -5.22 8.67
CA GLY A 118 4.44 -4.82 9.46
C GLY A 118 4.54 -5.13 10.95
N THR A 119 5.75 -5.13 11.48
CA THR A 119 6.00 -5.35 12.92
C THR A 119 5.52 -4.19 13.81
N GLY A 120 5.16 -3.05 13.21
CA GLY A 120 4.69 -1.86 13.90
C GLY A 120 5.80 -0.98 14.50
N VAL A 121 7.05 -1.43 14.48
CA VAL A 121 8.18 -0.74 15.14
C VAL A 121 8.46 0.63 14.54
N ARG A 122 8.32 0.79 13.22
CA ARG A 122 8.64 2.04 12.52
C ARG A 122 7.44 2.95 12.27
N ASN A 123 6.25 2.53 12.67
CA ASN A 123 5.02 3.31 12.58
C ASN A 123 4.80 4.27 13.77
N LEU A 124 5.74 4.37 14.71
CA LEU A 124 5.62 5.15 15.94
C LEU A 124 5.26 6.62 15.69
N ARG A 125 5.84 7.27 14.67
CA ARG A 125 5.52 8.69 14.38
C ARG A 125 4.05 8.89 13.99
N VAL A 126 3.49 8.03 13.14
CA VAL A 126 2.07 8.08 12.78
C VAL A 126 1.20 7.75 13.97
N ARG A 127 1.56 6.70 14.73
CA ARG A 127 0.82 6.33 15.95
C ARG A 127 0.77 7.47 16.96
N ASN A 128 1.91 8.11 17.23
CA ASN A 128 1.99 9.23 18.16
C ASN A 128 1.15 10.42 17.68
N ARG A 129 1.16 10.72 16.37
CA ARG A 129 0.31 11.77 15.79
C ARG A 129 -1.17 11.45 15.95
N MET A 130 -1.60 10.24 15.63
CA MET A 130 -2.99 9.83 15.79
C MET A 130 -3.39 9.77 17.26
N ALA A 131 -2.54 9.29 18.16
CA ALA A 131 -2.79 9.30 19.60
C ALA A 131 -2.97 10.73 20.13
N SER A 132 -2.12 11.67 19.73
CA SER A 132 -2.22 13.08 20.12
C SER A 132 -3.51 13.75 19.63
N LEU A 133 -3.97 13.36 18.43
CA LEU A 133 -5.23 13.84 17.88
C LEU A 133 -6.43 13.27 18.63
N LEU A 134 -6.41 11.97 18.92
CA LEU A 134 -7.55 11.26 19.52
C LEU A 134 -7.63 11.48 21.04
N ASN A 135 -6.50 11.59 21.73
CA ASN A 135 -6.38 11.74 23.17
C ASN A 135 -5.46 12.91 23.56
N PRO A 136 -5.86 14.16 23.34
CA PRO A 136 -4.99 15.32 23.57
C PRO A 136 -4.58 15.53 25.04
N LYS A 137 -5.08 14.71 25.96
CA LYS A 137 -4.74 14.78 27.39
C LYS A 137 -3.56 13.90 27.81
N ASP A 138 -3.15 12.94 26.98
CA ASP A 138 -1.96 12.09 27.22
C ASP A 138 -0.69 12.85 26.80
N LYS A 139 -0.22 13.70 27.71
CA LYS A 139 0.85 14.70 27.49
C LYS A 139 2.26 14.15 27.73
N ASN A 140 2.55 12.90 27.49
CA ASN A 140 3.92 12.41 27.64
C ASN A 140 4.86 12.78 26.49
N GLU A 141 4.33 13.19 25.35
CA GLU A 141 5.08 13.83 24.27
C GLU A 141 4.22 14.98 23.75
N THR A 142 4.63 16.21 23.94
CA THR A 142 3.96 17.38 23.37
C THR A 142 4.24 17.35 21.86
N PRO A 143 3.24 17.09 21.01
CA PRO A 143 3.46 17.20 19.57
C PRO A 143 3.80 18.65 19.26
N ALA A 144 4.76 18.85 18.36
CA ALA A 144 5.14 20.18 17.89
C ALA A 144 3.96 20.96 17.27
N TYR A 145 2.92 20.25 16.88
CA TYR A 145 1.69 20.78 16.31
C TYR A 145 0.46 20.10 16.91
N VAL A 146 -0.48 20.90 17.40
CA VAL A 146 -1.78 20.42 17.87
C VAL A 146 -2.81 20.74 16.78
N PRO A 147 -3.44 19.72 16.18
CA PRO A 147 -4.51 19.94 15.20
C PRO A 147 -5.61 20.82 15.78
N THR A 148 -6.20 21.67 14.93
CA THR A 148 -7.35 22.47 15.35
C THR A 148 -8.51 21.58 15.77
N PRO A 149 -9.40 22.05 16.69
CA PRO A 149 -10.51 21.23 17.17
C PRO A 149 -11.41 20.69 16.03
N TYR A 150 -11.67 21.48 15.00
CA TYR A 150 -12.50 21.04 13.88
C TYR A 150 -11.84 19.91 13.05
N MET A 151 -10.51 19.93 12.89
CA MET A 151 -9.77 18.81 12.23
C MET A 151 -9.90 17.52 13.05
N GLN A 152 -9.84 17.63 14.38
CA GLN A 152 -10.02 16.48 15.26
C GLN A 152 -11.41 15.86 15.08
N ASP A 153 -12.46 16.69 15.01
CA ASP A 153 -13.82 16.22 14.85
C ASP A 153 -14.05 15.57 13.48
N ASP A 154 -13.49 16.12 12.41
CA ASP A 154 -13.60 15.56 11.07
C ASP A 154 -12.88 14.20 10.98
N VAL A 155 -11.69 14.06 11.57
CA VAL A 155 -10.98 12.77 11.64
C VAL A 155 -11.75 11.76 12.48
N LYS A 156 -12.32 12.16 13.64
CA LYS A 156 -13.14 11.29 14.48
C LYS A 156 -14.40 10.80 13.75
N LYS A 157 -15.05 11.66 12.98
CA LYS A 157 -16.19 11.25 12.14
C LYS A 157 -15.79 10.19 11.11
N MET A 158 -14.62 10.34 10.48
CA MET A 158 -14.09 9.32 9.56
C MET A 158 -13.84 7.98 10.26
N LEU A 159 -13.21 8.00 11.43
CA LEU A 159 -12.92 6.78 12.19
C LEU A 159 -14.16 6.00 12.60
N ASN A 160 -15.25 6.71 12.88
CA ASN A 160 -16.53 6.11 13.28
C ASN A 160 -17.35 5.58 12.08
N ASN A 161 -16.96 5.95 10.85
CA ASN A 161 -17.63 5.47 9.63
C ASN A 161 -17.00 4.15 9.17
N VAL A 162 -17.48 3.04 9.70
CA VAL A 162 -17.07 1.69 9.31
C VAL A 162 -18.30 0.86 8.92
N PRO A 163 -18.24 0.06 7.83
CA PRO A 163 -17.12 -0.02 6.90
C PRO A 163 -17.00 1.25 6.04
N ARG A 164 -15.76 1.52 5.59
CA ARG A 164 -15.51 2.62 4.64
C ARG A 164 -14.56 2.20 3.53
N ILE A 165 -14.74 2.82 2.37
CA ILE A 165 -13.88 2.68 1.20
C ILE A 165 -13.18 4.00 0.98
N VAL A 166 -11.85 3.95 0.88
CA VAL A 166 -11.01 5.12 0.60
C VAL A 166 -10.40 4.96 -0.78
N CYS A 167 -10.68 5.91 -1.67
CA CYS A 167 -10.09 6.00 -2.99
C CYS A 167 -9.21 7.24 -3.06
N GLN A 168 -7.99 7.09 -3.52
CA GLN A 168 -7.07 8.22 -3.64
C GLN A 168 -6.19 8.12 -4.87
N LYS A 169 -6.01 9.26 -5.52
CA LYS A 169 -5.03 9.48 -6.58
C LYS A 169 -3.70 9.88 -5.95
N TRP A 170 -2.58 9.41 -6.53
CA TRP A 170 -1.26 9.75 -6.03
C TRP A 170 -0.23 10.04 -7.13
N GLY A 171 -0.68 10.15 -8.37
CA GLY A 171 0.18 10.47 -9.49
C GLY A 171 -0.60 10.88 -10.74
N ALA A 172 0.11 11.25 -11.79
CA ALA A 172 -0.47 11.83 -13.00
C ALA A 172 -1.18 10.79 -13.89
N LYS A 173 -0.77 9.51 -13.82
CA LYS A 173 -1.35 8.46 -14.66
C LYS A 173 -2.69 7.98 -14.09
N PRO A 174 -3.64 7.56 -14.93
CA PRO A 174 -4.95 7.11 -14.46
C PRO A 174 -4.90 5.97 -13.44
N TYR A 175 -3.89 5.11 -13.53
CA TYR A 175 -3.69 3.96 -12.66
C TYR A 175 -2.78 4.24 -11.45
N GLU A 176 -2.25 5.46 -11.30
CA GLU A 176 -1.51 5.88 -10.10
C GLU A 176 -2.51 6.26 -9.00
N THR A 177 -3.17 5.23 -8.49
CA THR A 177 -4.26 5.30 -7.51
C THR A 177 -4.07 4.22 -6.45
N ALA A 178 -4.74 4.38 -5.32
CA ALA A 178 -4.83 3.38 -4.28
C ALA A 178 -6.24 3.31 -3.72
N THR A 179 -6.69 2.10 -3.39
CA THR A 179 -7.97 1.83 -2.74
C THR A 179 -7.72 1.12 -1.42
N THR A 180 -8.45 1.52 -0.38
CA THR A 180 -8.46 0.85 0.92
C THR A 180 -9.89 0.58 1.35
N TYR A 181 -10.20 -0.65 1.71
CA TYR A 181 -11.41 -1.00 2.46
C TYR A 181 -11.05 -1.15 3.93
N VAL A 182 -11.77 -0.47 4.80
CA VAL A 182 -11.58 -0.53 6.27
C VAL A 182 -12.85 -1.07 6.89
N GLY A 183 -12.82 -2.32 7.32
CA GLY A 183 -13.86 -3.00 8.09
C GLY A 183 -13.71 -2.77 9.60
N GLN A 184 -14.46 -3.54 10.39
CA GLN A 184 -14.37 -3.50 11.86
C GLN A 184 -13.19 -4.31 12.39
N GLN A 185 -12.86 -5.43 11.76
CA GLN A 185 -11.87 -6.40 12.21
C GLN A 185 -10.61 -6.43 11.34
N PHE A 186 -10.66 -5.83 10.16
CA PHE A 186 -9.57 -5.84 9.19
C PHE A 186 -9.59 -4.62 8.27
N ALA A 187 -8.50 -4.43 7.56
CA ALA A 187 -8.46 -3.57 6.39
C ALA A 187 -7.68 -4.26 5.26
N ILE A 188 -8.08 -4.05 4.02
CA ILE A 188 -7.36 -4.48 2.83
C ILE A 188 -7.15 -3.30 1.90
N GLY A 189 -5.96 -3.19 1.31
CA GLY A 189 -5.68 -2.15 0.35
C GLY A 189 -4.80 -2.61 -0.80
N SER A 190 -5.06 -2.01 -1.95
CA SER A 190 -4.28 -2.24 -3.16
C SER A 190 -3.94 -0.93 -3.88
N ALA A 191 -2.82 -0.94 -4.61
CA ALA A 191 -2.42 0.17 -5.46
C ALA A 191 -2.36 -0.27 -6.92
N GLY A 192 -2.72 0.64 -7.82
CA GLY A 192 -2.69 0.40 -9.27
C GLY A 192 -1.29 0.50 -9.88
N ALA A 193 -0.31 0.99 -9.13
CA ALA A 193 1.11 1.01 -9.49
C ALA A 193 1.99 1.19 -8.23
N ALA A 194 3.29 0.89 -8.33
CA ALA A 194 4.26 1.25 -7.32
C ALA A 194 4.78 2.67 -7.55
N TYR A 195 4.86 3.46 -6.47
CA TYR A 195 5.53 4.77 -6.48
C TYR A 195 7.05 4.61 -6.49
N GLY A 196 7.57 3.71 -5.65
CA GLY A 196 9.00 3.52 -5.51
C GLY A 196 9.41 2.26 -4.75
N PRO A 197 10.67 2.20 -4.33
CA PRO A 197 11.15 1.08 -3.56
C PRO A 197 10.54 1.04 -2.16
N ILE A 198 10.33 -0.16 -1.63
CA ILE A 198 9.73 -0.46 -0.32
C ILE A 198 8.23 -0.12 -0.26
N ASP A 199 7.57 -0.04 -1.42
CA ASP A 199 6.12 0.08 -1.45
C ASP A 199 5.47 -1.26 -1.10
N LYS A 200 4.38 -1.19 -0.37
CA LYS A 200 3.47 -2.31 -0.12
C LYS A 200 2.20 -2.07 -0.91
N CYS A 201 2.15 -2.61 -2.11
CA CYS A 201 1.04 -2.35 -3.04
C CYS A 201 -0.18 -3.25 -2.83
N LEU A 202 -0.05 -4.32 -2.06
CA LEU A 202 -1.14 -5.19 -1.60
C LEU A 202 -0.89 -5.57 -0.15
N THR A 203 -1.81 -5.17 0.74
CA THR A 203 -1.72 -5.45 2.18
C THR A 203 -3.05 -5.81 2.78
N VAL A 204 -3.03 -6.67 3.81
CA VAL A 204 -4.16 -6.88 4.71
C VAL A 204 -3.69 -6.66 6.14
N HIS A 205 -4.42 -5.86 6.89
CA HIS A 205 -4.20 -5.61 8.31
C HIS A 205 -5.33 -6.25 9.10
N LEU A 206 -4.98 -7.05 10.10
CA LEU A 206 -5.92 -7.66 11.03
C LEU A 206 -6.07 -6.78 12.27
N ARG A 207 -7.13 -7.00 13.02
CA ARG A 207 -7.49 -6.22 14.21
C ARG A 207 -6.42 -6.22 15.29
N ASP A 208 -5.72 -7.33 15.46
CA ASP A 208 -4.71 -7.47 16.51
C ASP A 208 -3.45 -6.65 16.16
N LYS A 209 -3.07 -5.77 17.08
CA LYS A 209 -1.89 -4.90 16.91
C LYS A 209 -0.56 -5.65 16.96
N GLU A 210 -0.51 -6.80 17.57
CA GLU A 210 0.71 -7.64 17.65
C GLU A 210 0.86 -8.54 16.42
N THR A 211 -0.23 -8.75 15.66
CA THR A 211 -0.20 -9.56 14.45
C THR A 211 0.39 -8.75 13.28
N PRO A 212 1.44 -9.25 12.63
CA PRO A 212 1.97 -8.65 11.40
C PRO A 212 0.92 -8.57 10.31
N ASN A 213 1.03 -7.58 9.42
CA ASN A 213 0.15 -7.50 8.26
C ASN A 213 0.53 -8.51 7.18
N ILE A 214 -0.46 -8.96 6.41
CA ILE A 214 -0.23 -9.71 5.17
C ILE A 214 0.30 -8.73 4.13
N SER A 215 1.38 -9.11 3.43
CA SER A 215 2.01 -8.25 2.43
C SER A 215 2.53 -9.06 1.24
N PHE A 216 2.37 -8.47 0.04
CA PHE A 216 2.88 -9.04 -1.20
C PHE A 216 4.24 -8.45 -1.55
N PHE A 217 5.19 -9.31 -1.92
CA PHE A 217 6.53 -8.92 -2.36
C PHE A 217 7.01 -9.78 -3.52
N CYS A 218 7.97 -9.23 -4.30
CA CYS A 218 8.71 -9.98 -5.30
C CYS A 218 10.20 -9.98 -4.94
N ASP A 219 10.86 -11.12 -5.16
CA ASP A 219 12.25 -11.35 -4.78
C ASP A 219 13.04 -12.05 -5.91
N ALA A 220 14.33 -11.81 -5.99
CA ALA A 220 15.23 -12.42 -6.97
C ALA A 220 16.46 -13.06 -6.34
N ARG A 221 16.47 -13.34 -5.02
CA ARG A 221 17.62 -13.85 -4.30
C ARG A 221 17.33 -14.91 -3.24
N GLY A 222 16.07 -15.27 -3.04
CA GLY A 222 15.62 -16.16 -1.99
C GLY A 222 15.61 -15.51 -0.60
N ASP A 223 15.39 -14.20 -0.54
CA ASP A 223 15.24 -13.43 0.70
C ASP A 223 13.76 -13.13 0.96
N HIS A 224 13.00 -14.17 1.29
CA HIS A 224 11.54 -14.12 1.39
C HIS A 224 11.03 -13.03 2.33
N TYR A 225 11.73 -12.82 3.44
CA TYR A 225 11.31 -11.91 4.51
C TYR A 225 12.04 -10.56 4.48
N GLY A 226 12.89 -10.31 3.47
CA GLY A 226 13.64 -9.06 3.36
C GLY A 226 14.65 -8.84 4.49
N GLN A 227 15.17 -9.92 5.07
CA GLN A 227 16.12 -9.87 6.19
C GLN A 227 17.51 -9.44 5.76
N ARG A 228 17.89 -9.75 4.50
CA ARG A 228 19.18 -9.35 3.95
C ARG A 228 19.11 -7.90 3.52
N GLN A 229 19.86 -7.07 4.20
CA GLN A 229 20.01 -5.68 3.83
C GLN A 229 21.33 -5.52 3.06
N PHE A 230 21.26 -4.84 1.92
CA PHE A 230 22.45 -4.51 1.15
C PHE A 230 22.82 -3.06 1.41
N GLU A 231 24.07 -2.86 1.74
CA GLU A 231 24.62 -1.52 1.83
C GLU A 231 24.69 -0.92 0.42
N LEU A 232 23.95 0.15 0.21
CA LEU A 232 24.04 0.93 -1.00
C LEU A 232 25.28 1.82 -0.95
N LYS A 233 25.79 2.27 -2.10
CA LYS A 233 26.95 3.17 -2.21
C LYS A 233 26.83 4.46 -1.41
N ASP A 234 25.61 4.85 -1.04
CA ASP A 234 25.31 6.02 -0.22
C ASP A 234 25.21 5.71 1.29
N GLY A 235 25.56 4.51 1.72
CA GLY A 235 25.54 4.08 3.12
C GLY A 235 24.16 3.67 3.65
N HIS A 236 23.13 3.62 2.81
CA HIS A 236 21.79 3.17 3.24
C HIS A 236 21.63 1.67 3.09
N SER A 237 21.26 1.00 4.17
CA SER A 237 20.83 -0.40 4.13
C SER A 237 19.34 -0.50 3.85
N LYS A 238 18.96 -1.30 2.86
CA LYS A 238 17.53 -1.50 2.48
C LYS A 238 17.29 -2.96 2.14
N ALA A 239 16.09 -3.44 2.44
CA ALA A 239 15.61 -4.71 1.90
C ALA A 239 15.56 -4.64 0.37
N LEU A 240 15.94 -5.73 -0.30
CA LEU A 240 16.09 -5.76 -1.77
C LEU A 240 14.97 -6.54 -2.47
N HIS A 241 13.72 -6.37 -2.04
CA HIS A 241 12.62 -6.85 -2.85
C HIS A 241 12.49 -6.04 -4.14
N LEU A 242 12.13 -6.71 -5.21
CA LEU A 242 11.96 -6.07 -6.51
C LEU A 242 10.78 -5.10 -6.51
N VAL A 243 10.84 -4.11 -7.39
CA VAL A 243 9.69 -3.28 -7.74
C VAL A 243 9.17 -3.77 -9.10
N PRO A 244 8.17 -4.65 -9.13
CA PRO A 244 7.64 -5.20 -10.37
C PRO A 244 6.75 -4.18 -11.09
N PHE A 245 6.40 -4.48 -12.34
CA PHE A 245 5.16 -3.98 -12.89
C PHE A 245 4.01 -4.62 -12.09
N LEU A 246 3.06 -3.81 -11.67
CA LEU A 246 1.88 -4.28 -10.98
C LEU A 246 0.66 -3.41 -11.29
N THR A 247 -0.52 -3.98 -11.11
CA THR A 247 -1.80 -3.26 -11.16
C THR A 247 -2.86 -4.01 -10.37
N SER A 248 -3.95 -3.35 -10.05
CA SER A 248 -5.05 -3.96 -9.29
C SER A 248 -6.41 -3.41 -9.66
N VAL A 249 -7.43 -4.22 -9.43
CA VAL A 249 -8.84 -3.85 -9.37
C VAL A 249 -9.35 -4.23 -7.99
N GLN A 250 -9.93 -3.27 -7.25
CA GLN A 250 -10.48 -3.51 -5.92
C GLN A 250 -11.94 -3.09 -5.85
N LYS A 251 -12.78 -3.95 -5.26
CA LYS A 251 -14.18 -3.67 -4.96
C LYS A 251 -14.49 -4.08 -3.53
N GLY A 252 -14.65 -3.10 -2.65
CA GLY A 252 -14.81 -3.37 -1.23
C GLY A 252 -13.66 -4.22 -0.67
N PRO A 253 -13.97 -5.35 -0.01
CA PRO A 253 -12.99 -6.25 0.57
C PRO A 253 -12.37 -7.25 -0.43
N GLU A 254 -12.65 -7.13 -1.72
CA GLU A 254 -12.09 -8.00 -2.77
C GLU A 254 -11.11 -7.26 -3.66
N VAL A 255 -10.00 -7.92 -4.01
CA VAL A 255 -8.94 -7.42 -4.88
C VAL A 255 -8.56 -8.47 -5.90
N LEU A 256 -8.50 -8.07 -7.16
CA LEU A 256 -7.77 -8.78 -8.21
C LEU A 256 -6.48 -7.99 -8.47
N PHE A 257 -5.34 -8.58 -8.11
CA PHE A 257 -4.02 -7.97 -8.14
C PHE A 257 -3.11 -8.73 -9.09
N LEU A 258 -2.38 -8.02 -9.94
CA LEU A 258 -1.39 -8.60 -10.84
C LEU A 258 -0.01 -7.99 -10.57
N ALA A 259 1.00 -8.85 -10.52
CA ALA A 259 2.40 -8.46 -10.54
C ALA A 259 3.16 -9.25 -11.61
N ALA A 260 4.03 -8.56 -12.33
CA ALA A 260 4.94 -9.16 -13.32
C ALA A 260 6.39 -8.82 -12.92
N PRO A 261 6.99 -9.60 -12.00
CA PRO A 261 8.36 -9.39 -11.59
C PRO A 261 9.33 -9.74 -12.73
N GLU A 262 10.39 -8.95 -12.79
CA GLU A 262 11.54 -9.17 -13.68
C GLU A 262 12.85 -8.94 -12.93
N PRO A 263 13.99 -9.53 -13.33
CA PRO A 263 15.23 -9.47 -12.56
C PRO A 263 15.77 -8.07 -12.33
N LYS A 264 15.53 -7.16 -13.26
CA LYS A 264 15.95 -5.77 -13.14
C LYS A 264 15.06 -4.94 -12.22
N GLY A 265 13.78 -5.31 -12.09
CA GLY A 265 12.78 -4.48 -11.46
C GLY A 265 12.61 -3.12 -12.17
N ARG A 266 11.60 -2.36 -11.80
CA ARG A 266 11.33 -1.03 -12.42
C ARG A 266 12.15 0.10 -11.83
N HIS A 267 12.79 -0.11 -10.69
CA HIS A 267 13.58 0.91 -10.00
C HIS A 267 15.04 0.46 -9.93
N TYR A 268 15.96 1.27 -10.42
CA TYR A 268 17.39 0.92 -10.51
C TYR A 268 18.03 0.53 -9.18
N HIS A 269 17.56 1.08 -8.05
CA HIS A 269 17.99 0.68 -6.70
C HIS A 269 17.47 -0.70 -6.27
N ARG A 270 16.56 -1.29 -7.04
CA ARG A 270 15.89 -2.55 -6.74
C ARG A 270 16.12 -3.60 -7.81
N SER A 271 17.02 -3.32 -8.73
CA SER A 271 17.55 -4.37 -9.59
C SER A 271 18.34 -5.35 -8.75
N ALA A 272 18.07 -6.62 -8.90
CA ALA A 272 18.88 -7.65 -8.28
C ALA A 272 20.17 -7.84 -9.08
N PRO A 273 21.35 -7.39 -8.59
CA PRO A 273 22.59 -7.78 -9.24
C PRO A 273 22.77 -9.28 -9.03
N ASN A 274 23.01 -10.03 -10.10
CA ASN A 274 23.15 -11.49 -10.11
C ASN A 274 21.92 -12.21 -9.51
N PRO A 275 20.75 -12.14 -10.14
CA PRO A 275 19.57 -12.84 -9.67
C PRO A 275 19.81 -14.35 -9.69
N THR A 276 19.39 -15.04 -8.63
CA THR A 276 19.51 -16.49 -8.49
C THR A 276 18.17 -17.20 -8.60
N CYS A 277 17.08 -16.44 -8.50
CA CYS A 277 15.70 -16.91 -8.63
C CYS A 277 14.80 -15.75 -9.05
N LEU A 278 13.54 -16.03 -9.29
CA LEU A 278 12.48 -15.02 -9.44
C LEU A 278 11.22 -15.55 -8.75
N LEU A 279 10.80 -14.89 -7.69
CA LEU A 279 9.76 -15.34 -6.78
C LEU A 279 8.76 -14.22 -6.50
N SER A 280 7.50 -14.60 -6.28
CA SER A 280 6.47 -13.73 -5.71
C SER A 280 5.95 -14.34 -4.42
N HIS A 281 5.88 -13.54 -3.35
CA HIS A 281 5.49 -14.00 -2.03
C HIS A 281 4.30 -13.23 -1.50
N LEU A 282 3.38 -13.94 -0.87
CA LEU A 282 2.41 -13.39 0.05
C LEU A 282 2.82 -13.86 1.46
N ILE A 283 3.34 -12.93 2.27
CA ILE A 283 3.77 -13.21 3.65
C ILE A 283 2.54 -13.15 4.54
N LEU A 284 2.39 -14.13 5.44
CA LEU A 284 1.20 -14.36 6.25
C LEU A 284 1.58 -14.45 7.74
N PRO A 285 0.73 -13.95 8.67
CA PRO A 285 0.88 -14.24 10.10
C PRO A 285 0.67 -15.73 10.39
N ASN A 286 1.39 -16.28 11.37
CA ASN A 286 1.39 -17.70 11.69
C ASN A 286 0.28 -18.17 12.66
N ASN A 287 -0.56 -17.25 13.14
CA ASN A 287 -1.60 -17.51 14.14
C ASN A 287 -2.96 -17.88 13.54
N GLY A 288 -3.04 -18.05 12.21
CA GLY A 288 -4.28 -18.44 11.53
C GLY A 288 -4.39 -19.94 11.25
N THR A 289 -5.62 -20.42 11.10
CA THR A 289 -5.90 -21.74 10.53
C THR A 289 -5.88 -21.66 9.01
N VAL A 290 -5.26 -22.63 8.34
CA VAL A 290 -5.08 -22.66 6.90
C VAL A 290 -5.77 -23.89 6.31
N SER A 291 -6.49 -23.70 5.20
CA SER A 291 -7.02 -24.79 4.39
C SER A 291 -6.66 -24.59 2.91
N ILE A 292 -6.30 -25.64 2.21
CA ILE A 292 -6.15 -25.66 0.76
C ILE A 292 -7.37 -26.39 0.19
N SER A 293 -8.19 -25.70 -0.58
CA SER A 293 -9.53 -26.13 -0.94
C SER A 293 -10.36 -26.40 0.33
N THR A 294 -10.71 -27.66 0.60
CA THR A 294 -11.45 -28.08 1.82
C THR A 294 -10.59 -28.81 2.83
N GLU A 295 -9.31 -29.06 2.53
CA GLU A 295 -8.40 -29.76 3.41
C GLU A 295 -7.70 -28.80 4.37
N GLN A 296 -7.98 -28.94 5.66
CA GLN A 296 -7.32 -28.15 6.70
C GLN A 296 -5.91 -28.69 6.95
N LEU A 297 -4.94 -27.78 6.99
CA LEU A 297 -3.54 -28.11 7.30
C LEU A 297 -3.30 -28.14 8.81
N ASP A 298 -2.37 -28.99 9.24
CA ASP A 298 -1.90 -28.99 10.65
C ASP A 298 -1.16 -27.69 10.97
N ASN A 299 -1.57 -27.03 12.05
CA ASN A 299 -1.03 -25.74 12.46
C ASN A 299 0.31 -25.84 13.23
N GLN A 300 0.76 -27.04 13.59
CA GLN A 300 1.93 -27.23 14.48
C GLN A 300 3.20 -27.72 13.78
N THR A 301 3.10 -28.18 12.54
CA THR A 301 4.23 -28.76 11.81
C THR A 301 4.86 -27.77 10.82
N ILE A 302 6.16 -27.94 10.57
CA ILE A 302 6.83 -27.32 9.42
C ILE A 302 6.25 -27.98 8.17
N ILE A 303 5.67 -27.18 7.28
CA ILE A 303 4.98 -27.65 6.07
C ILE A 303 5.55 -26.97 4.85
N SER A 304 5.72 -27.75 3.78
CA SER A 304 5.88 -27.27 2.42
C SER A 304 4.89 -28.04 1.55
N GLN A 305 3.78 -27.40 1.23
CA GLN A 305 2.66 -28.02 0.51
C GLN A 305 2.46 -27.37 -0.84
N LYS A 306 2.48 -28.18 -1.89
CA LYS A 306 2.13 -27.69 -3.24
C LYS A 306 0.64 -27.33 -3.30
N VAL A 307 0.36 -26.14 -3.81
CA VAL A 307 -1.00 -25.68 -4.10
C VAL A 307 -1.25 -25.90 -5.59
N PRO A 308 -2.18 -26.77 -5.98
CA PRO A 308 -2.54 -26.90 -7.38
C PRO A 308 -3.04 -25.58 -7.96
N ASN A 309 -2.69 -25.29 -9.20
CA ASN A 309 -3.06 -24.03 -9.84
C ASN A 309 -4.57 -23.79 -9.83
N GLY A 310 -4.94 -22.54 -9.59
CA GLY A 310 -6.34 -22.16 -9.47
C GLY A 310 -7.05 -22.71 -8.24
N THR A 311 -6.36 -23.43 -7.33
CA THR A 311 -6.96 -23.89 -6.08
C THR A 311 -6.99 -22.76 -5.06
N PRO A 312 -8.15 -22.49 -4.43
CA PRO A 312 -8.23 -21.47 -3.39
C PRO A 312 -7.56 -21.95 -2.09
N ILE A 313 -6.94 -21.00 -1.40
CA ILE A 313 -6.39 -21.14 -0.06
C ILE A 313 -7.28 -20.30 0.87
N PHE A 314 -7.68 -20.83 2.00
CA PHE A 314 -8.47 -20.13 3.00
C PHE A 314 -7.69 -19.99 4.28
N LEU A 315 -7.70 -18.79 4.83
CA LEU A 315 -7.10 -18.47 6.12
C LEU A 315 -8.20 -17.98 7.05
N GLN A 316 -8.16 -18.44 8.31
CA GLN A 316 -9.09 -17.99 9.35
C GLN A 316 -8.29 -17.42 10.51
N TYR A 317 -8.56 -16.16 10.84
CA TYR A 317 -7.99 -15.43 11.98
C TYR A 317 -9.14 -14.93 12.84
N ASP A 318 -9.40 -15.55 13.99
CA ASP A 318 -10.55 -15.21 14.84
C ASP A 318 -11.86 -15.10 14.03
N ASN A 319 -12.35 -13.88 13.88
CA ASN A 319 -13.59 -13.59 13.15
C ASN A 319 -13.37 -13.12 11.70
N VAL A 320 -12.19 -13.34 11.15
CA VAL A 320 -11.83 -12.91 9.79
C VAL A 320 -11.48 -14.12 8.93
N ASN A 321 -12.18 -14.29 7.83
CA ASN A 321 -11.91 -15.29 6.80
C ASN A 321 -11.28 -14.61 5.59
N ILE A 322 -10.19 -15.17 5.07
CA ILE A 322 -9.48 -14.67 3.89
C ILE A 322 -9.43 -15.78 2.85
N GLY A 323 -9.93 -15.51 1.65
CA GLY A 323 -9.78 -16.37 0.47
C GLY A 323 -8.68 -15.83 -0.43
N ILE A 324 -7.80 -16.69 -0.89
CA ILE A 324 -6.68 -16.36 -1.77
C ILE A 324 -6.66 -17.37 -2.90
N ARG A 325 -6.57 -16.89 -4.14
CA ARG A 325 -6.44 -17.75 -5.31
C ARG A 325 -5.48 -17.15 -6.32
N PHE A 326 -4.44 -17.90 -6.68
CA PHE A 326 -3.61 -17.55 -7.83
C PHE A 326 -4.39 -17.91 -9.09
N VAL A 327 -4.89 -16.90 -9.79
CA VAL A 327 -5.65 -17.06 -11.02
C VAL A 327 -4.73 -17.16 -12.25
N VAL A 328 -3.53 -16.57 -12.13
CA VAL A 328 -2.42 -16.73 -13.08
C VAL A 328 -1.13 -16.92 -12.27
N ALA A 329 -0.36 -17.91 -12.61
CA ALA A 329 0.99 -18.15 -12.10
C ALA A 329 1.84 -18.71 -13.24
N THR A 330 2.77 -17.91 -13.78
CA THR A 330 3.63 -18.35 -14.88
C THR A 330 5.10 -18.27 -14.55
N GLN A 331 5.86 -19.19 -15.10
CA GLN A 331 7.32 -19.14 -15.16
C GLN A 331 7.78 -18.11 -16.19
N THR A 332 9.08 -17.84 -16.19
CA THR A 332 9.73 -16.94 -17.15
C THR A 332 9.72 -17.47 -18.59
N ASN A 333 9.51 -18.77 -18.78
CA ASN A 333 9.34 -19.42 -20.08
C ASN A 333 7.87 -19.51 -20.56
N GLY A 334 6.94 -18.95 -19.76
CA GLY A 334 5.51 -18.97 -20.06
C GLY A 334 4.77 -20.22 -19.57
N GLU A 335 5.48 -21.22 -19.04
CA GLU A 335 4.84 -22.38 -18.44
C GLU A 335 4.20 -22.04 -17.10
N GLU A 336 3.40 -22.96 -16.59
CA GLU A 336 2.76 -22.85 -15.28
C GLU A 336 3.79 -22.83 -14.15
N ALA A 337 3.71 -21.84 -13.27
CA ALA A 337 4.61 -21.72 -12.13
C ALA A 337 4.17 -22.63 -10.97
N ASN A 338 5.12 -23.02 -10.15
CA ASN A 338 4.87 -23.78 -8.93
C ASN A 338 4.45 -22.82 -7.81
N VAL A 339 3.26 -23.04 -7.24
CA VAL A 339 2.76 -22.31 -6.05
C VAL A 339 2.87 -23.22 -4.85
N MET A 340 3.54 -22.73 -3.80
CA MET A 340 3.76 -23.46 -2.55
C MET A 340 3.19 -22.68 -1.37
N PHE A 341 2.49 -23.37 -0.48
CA PHE A 341 2.26 -22.88 0.88
C PHE A 341 3.36 -23.42 1.78
N GLU A 342 3.99 -22.54 2.54
CA GLU A 342 5.14 -22.89 3.36
C GLU A 342 5.00 -22.30 4.77
N ARG A 343 5.35 -23.11 5.75
CA ARG A 343 5.54 -22.71 7.14
C ARG A 343 6.90 -23.20 7.61
N ASP A 344 7.76 -22.28 8.00
CA ASP A 344 9.13 -22.57 8.41
C ASP A 344 9.52 -21.76 9.65
N GLN A 345 10.76 -21.96 10.11
CA GLN A 345 11.30 -21.24 11.26
C GLN A 345 12.04 -19.93 10.87
N GLU A 346 12.32 -19.72 9.59
CA GLU A 346 13.11 -18.58 9.13
C GLU A 346 12.41 -17.25 9.37
N GLY A 347 11.09 -17.24 9.27
CA GLY A 347 10.29 -16.04 9.42
C GLY A 347 9.59 -15.89 10.77
N GLN A 348 10.03 -16.54 11.85
CA GLN A 348 9.29 -16.52 13.13
C GLN A 348 8.97 -15.13 13.65
N ASP A 349 9.89 -14.19 13.52
CA ASP A 349 9.68 -12.79 13.92
C ASP A 349 8.67 -12.05 13.02
N TYR A 350 8.30 -12.64 11.89
CA TYR A 350 7.50 -12.03 10.82
C TYR A 350 6.25 -12.85 10.45
N GLY A 351 5.95 -13.89 11.23
CA GLY A 351 4.79 -14.71 11.00
C GLY A 351 5.08 -16.13 10.52
N ALA A 352 6.25 -16.41 9.96
CA ALA A 352 6.72 -17.76 9.55
C ALA A 352 5.81 -18.52 8.56
N MET A 353 4.83 -17.87 7.91
CA MET A 353 4.03 -18.46 6.84
C MET A 353 4.12 -17.62 5.57
N ARG A 354 4.09 -18.29 4.43
CA ARG A 354 4.03 -17.62 3.13
C ARG A 354 3.38 -18.49 2.07
N ILE A 355 2.88 -17.84 1.04
CA ILE A 355 2.55 -18.49 -0.23
C ILE A 355 3.57 -17.97 -1.25
N THR A 356 4.33 -18.88 -1.85
CA THR A 356 5.38 -18.57 -2.82
C THR A 356 4.98 -19.06 -4.21
N CYS A 357 4.94 -18.15 -5.19
CA CYS A 357 4.90 -18.48 -6.62
C CYS A 357 6.32 -18.43 -7.18
N THR A 358 6.82 -19.56 -7.67
CA THR A 358 8.17 -19.71 -8.21
C THR A 358 8.17 -19.51 -9.70
N HIS A 359 8.65 -18.36 -10.17
CA HIS A 359 8.73 -18.04 -11.61
C HIS A 359 10.00 -18.58 -12.25
N ASP A 360 11.10 -18.66 -11.50
CA ASP A 360 12.38 -19.20 -11.96
C ASP A 360 13.26 -19.55 -10.75
N THR A 361 14.06 -20.61 -10.88
CA THR A 361 15.05 -21.05 -9.86
C THR A 361 16.49 -20.97 -10.34
N THR A 362 16.69 -20.45 -11.55
CA THR A 362 18.02 -20.27 -12.17
C THR A 362 18.29 -18.77 -12.31
N ALA A 363 19.26 -18.37 -13.11
CA ALA A 363 19.53 -16.94 -13.38
C ALA A 363 18.50 -16.36 -14.38
N PRO A 364 17.35 -15.83 -13.92
CA PRO A 364 16.28 -15.38 -14.78
C PRO A 364 16.70 -14.18 -15.63
N THR A 365 16.21 -14.13 -16.86
CA THR A 365 16.46 -13.02 -17.78
C THR A 365 15.18 -12.30 -18.20
N THR A 366 14.04 -12.95 -18.02
CA THR A 366 12.71 -12.48 -18.41
C THR A 366 11.78 -12.40 -17.21
N ARG A 367 10.54 -12.01 -17.44
CA ARG A 367 9.52 -11.82 -16.39
C ARG A 367 8.74 -13.11 -16.13
N GLY A 368 8.27 -13.27 -14.89
CA GLY A 368 7.16 -14.14 -14.53
C GLY A 368 5.88 -13.32 -14.31
N ILE A 369 4.74 -13.99 -14.12
CA ILE A 369 3.46 -13.31 -13.84
C ILE A 369 2.77 -14.02 -12.68
N ALA A 370 2.29 -13.24 -11.71
CA ALA A 370 1.36 -13.70 -10.68
C ALA A 370 0.13 -12.78 -10.68
N ALA A 371 -1.06 -13.34 -10.91
CA ALA A 371 -2.31 -12.65 -10.64
C ALA A 371 -3.04 -13.36 -9.50
N ILE A 372 -3.43 -12.59 -8.50
CA ILE A 372 -4.01 -13.09 -7.25
C ILE A 372 -5.38 -12.48 -7.05
N TRP A 373 -6.38 -13.32 -6.84
CA TRP A 373 -7.67 -12.90 -6.33
C TRP A 373 -7.68 -13.12 -4.81
N ILE A 374 -7.93 -12.07 -4.06
CA ILE A 374 -8.02 -12.09 -2.60
C ILE A 374 -9.32 -11.42 -2.18
N GLY A 375 -10.00 -11.99 -1.20
CA GLY A 375 -11.18 -11.39 -0.60
C GLY A 375 -11.29 -11.75 0.86
N ILE A 376 -11.99 -10.89 1.62
CA ILE A 376 -12.06 -11.00 3.06
C ILE A 376 -13.51 -10.85 3.53
N GLN A 377 -13.89 -11.68 4.48
CA GLN A 377 -15.17 -11.65 5.15
C GLN A 377 -14.96 -11.62 6.67
N GLU A 378 -15.70 -10.77 7.37
CA GLU A 378 -15.64 -10.68 8.83
C GLU A 378 -16.97 -11.13 9.47
N ASN A 379 -16.89 -11.71 10.69
CA ASN A 379 -18.04 -12.11 11.50
C ASN A 379 -19.02 -13.06 10.79
N ALA A 380 -18.51 -13.92 9.91
CA ALA A 380 -19.34 -14.86 9.17
C ALA A 380 -19.87 -16.00 10.02
N SER A 381 -21.14 -16.35 9.83
CA SER A 381 -21.70 -17.61 10.31
C SER A 381 -21.10 -18.80 9.55
N PRO A 382 -21.24 -20.04 10.03
CA PRO A 382 -20.76 -21.23 9.33
C PRO A 382 -21.30 -21.35 7.89
N ASP A 383 -22.57 -21.03 7.66
CA ASP A 383 -23.19 -21.08 6.34
C ASP A 383 -22.64 -20.02 5.40
N GLU A 384 -22.40 -18.80 5.92
CA GLU A 384 -21.76 -17.72 5.16
C GLU A 384 -20.32 -18.07 4.81
N TYR A 385 -19.59 -18.75 5.69
CA TYR A 385 -18.25 -19.23 5.40
C TYR A 385 -18.24 -20.30 4.29
N VAL A 386 -19.20 -21.23 4.29
CA VAL A 386 -19.36 -22.19 3.20
C VAL A 386 -19.68 -21.50 1.88
N ALA A 387 -20.54 -20.48 1.89
CA ALA A 387 -20.84 -19.68 0.71
C ALA A 387 -19.60 -18.91 0.22
N PHE A 388 -18.78 -18.39 1.12
CA PHE A 388 -17.50 -17.75 0.84
C PHE A 388 -16.53 -18.71 0.13
N GLN A 389 -16.36 -19.92 0.66
CA GLN A 389 -15.51 -20.94 0.03
C GLN A 389 -16.01 -21.32 -1.37
N LYS A 390 -17.33 -21.47 -1.53
CA LYS A 390 -17.94 -21.73 -2.83
C LYS A 390 -17.72 -20.60 -3.83
N HIS A 391 -17.76 -19.34 -3.36
CA HIS A 391 -17.49 -18.17 -4.20
C HIS A 391 -16.08 -18.22 -4.80
N PHE A 392 -15.05 -18.45 -3.99
CA PHE A 392 -13.68 -18.57 -4.47
C PHE A 392 -13.40 -19.82 -5.35
N SER A 393 -14.32 -20.79 -5.35
CA SER A 393 -14.23 -21.97 -6.19
C SER A 393 -14.90 -21.81 -7.56
N GLN A 394 -15.55 -20.67 -7.82
CA GLN A 394 -16.20 -20.38 -9.11
C GLN A 394 -15.18 -20.27 -10.24
N GLU A 395 -15.67 -20.41 -11.47
CA GLU A 395 -14.84 -20.30 -12.67
C GLU A 395 -14.22 -18.90 -12.79
N VAL A 396 -12.97 -18.86 -13.20
CA VAL A 396 -12.22 -17.64 -13.54
C VAL A 396 -11.82 -17.70 -15.00
N THR A 397 -11.82 -16.56 -15.66
CA THR A 397 -11.44 -16.48 -17.07
C THR A 397 -10.05 -15.85 -17.20
N VAL A 398 -9.18 -16.51 -17.94
CA VAL A 398 -7.85 -16.01 -18.28
C VAL A 398 -7.65 -16.09 -19.79
N SER A 399 -7.23 -14.99 -20.38
CA SER A 399 -6.86 -14.92 -21.80
C SER A 399 -5.47 -14.29 -21.91
N THR A 400 -4.58 -14.97 -22.62
CA THR A 400 -3.20 -14.51 -22.81
C THR A 400 -2.84 -14.52 -24.28
N THR A 401 -2.23 -13.45 -24.74
CA THR A 401 -1.53 -13.35 -26.02
C THR A 401 -0.04 -13.10 -25.76
N GLU A 402 0.77 -12.98 -26.81
CA GLU A 402 2.19 -12.62 -26.64
C GLU A 402 2.39 -11.28 -25.92
N GLN A 403 1.47 -10.33 -26.08
CA GLN A 403 1.61 -8.97 -25.57
C GLN A 403 0.61 -8.63 -24.46
N THR A 404 -0.50 -9.34 -24.36
CA THR A 404 -1.56 -8.97 -23.43
C THR A 404 -1.95 -10.12 -22.52
N LEU A 405 -2.35 -9.80 -21.31
CA LEU A 405 -3.00 -10.72 -20.39
C LEU A 405 -4.28 -10.07 -19.86
N THR A 406 -5.36 -10.84 -19.90
CA THR A 406 -6.64 -10.49 -19.27
C THR A 406 -7.01 -11.55 -18.26
N ALA A 407 -7.32 -11.17 -17.05
CA ALA A 407 -7.84 -12.04 -16.00
C ALA A 407 -9.16 -11.46 -15.47
N SER A 408 -10.19 -12.32 -15.34
CA SER A 408 -11.50 -11.96 -14.80
C SER A 408 -11.93 -12.94 -13.71
N VAL A 409 -12.50 -12.40 -12.65
CA VAL A 409 -13.04 -13.15 -11.51
C VAL A 409 -14.49 -12.74 -11.25
N PRO A 410 -15.34 -13.61 -10.71
CA PRO A 410 -16.78 -13.33 -10.57
C PRO A 410 -17.09 -12.18 -9.62
N GLY A 411 -16.28 -11.90 -8.59
CA GLY A 411 -16.51 -10.85 -7.59
C GLY A 411 -17.89 -10.91 -6.90
N TRP A 412 -17.99 -10.52 -5.64
CA TRP A 412 -19.29 -10.63 -4.91
C TRP A 412 -20.37 -9.69 -5.42
N HIS A 413 -20.00 -8.54 -5.95
CA HIS A 413 -20.94 -7.54 -6.40
C HIS A 413 -21.05 -7.45 -7.92
N SER A 414 -19.96 -7.72 -8.60
CA SER A 414 -19.84 -7.69 -10.05
C SER A 414 -18.52 -8.36 -10.47
N GLU A 415 -18.45 -8.84 -11.68
CA GLU A 415 -17.20 -9.31 -12.27
C GLU A 415 -16.12 -8.23 -12.13
N MET A 416 -14.95 -8.65 -11.66
CA MET A 416 -13.73 -7.83 -11.68
C MET A 416 -12.79 -8.36 -12.76
N SER A 417 -12.30 -7.45 -13.58
CA SER A 417 -11.38 -7.81 -14.66
C SER A 417 -10.24 -6.81 -14.77
N LEU A 418 -9.04 -7.32 -15.01
CA LEU A 418 -7.89 -6.52 -15.40
C LEU A 418 -7.32 -7.03 -16.73
N SER A 419 -6.98 -6.10 -17.60
CA SER A 419 -6.27 -6.35 -18.85
C SER A 419 -5.02 -5.50 -18.90
N VAL A 420 -3.89 -6.10 -19.25
CA VAL A 420 -2.58 -5.43 -19.22
C VAL A 420 -1.81 -5.66 -20.51
N ASP A 421 -1.07 -4.64 -20.93
CA ASP A 421 -0.01 -4.72 -21.91
C ASP A 421 1.28 -5.13 -21.18
N LEU A 422 1.76 -6.32 -21.45
CA LEU A 422 2.94 -6.88 -20.83
C LEU A 422 4.24 -6.28 -21.39
N GLU A 423 4.25 -5.85 -22.65
CA GLU A 423 5.41 -5.24 -23.28
C GLU A 423 5.63 -3.81 -22.76
N ASN A 424 4.57 -3.00 -22.79
CA ASN A 424 4.63 -1.60 -22.34
C ASN A 424 4.46 -1.46 -20.82
N GLN A 425 4.18 -2.55 -20.11
CA GLN A 425 3.97 -2.60 -18.67
C GLN A 425 2.91 -1.55 -18.22
N ALA A 426 1.75 -1.62 -18.82
CA ALA A 426 0.65 -0.70 -18.58
C ALA A 426 -0.70 -1.42 -18.51
N PRO A 427 -1.61 -1.00 -17.64
CA PRO A 427 -2.99 -1.48 -17.69
C PRO A 427 -3.69 -0.95 -18.94
N LEU A 428 -4.42 -1.84 -19.63
CA LEU A 428 -5.29 -1.53 -20.77
C LEU A 428 -6.73 -1.28 -20.33
N ALA A 429 -7.22 -2.11 -19.41
CA ALA A 429 -8.55 -1.98 -18.84
C ALA A 429 -8.59 -2.50 -17.40
N LEU A 430 -9.27 -1.78 -16.52
CA LEU A 430 -9.55 -2.13 -15.14
C LEU A 430 -11.06 -1.98 -14.92
N ILE A 431 -11.78 -3.10 -14.76
CA ILE A 431 -13.24 -3.16 -14.78
C ILE A 431 -13.74 -3.75 -13.47
N GLY A 432 -14.90 -3.28 -12.98
CA GLY A 432 -15.57 -3.81 -11.79
C GLY A 432 -15.02 -3.31 -10.46
N GLY A 433 -14.00 -2.44 -10.47
CA GLY A 433 -13.46 -1.80 -9.27
C GLY A 433 -14.34 -0.68 -8.72
N GLU A 434 -13.80 0.05 -7.73
CA GLU A 434 -14.49 1.21 -7.17
C GLU A 434 -14.65 2.32 -8.21
N THR A 435 -15.86 2.83 -8.36
CA THR A 435 -16.18 3.81 -9.41
C THR A 435 -15.47 5.14 -9.23
N ASN A 436 -15.19 5.52 -7.98
CA ASN A 436 -14.52 6.78 -7.66
C ASN A 436 -13.02 6.77 -7.87
N ILE A 437 -12.41 5.58 -8.08
CA ILE A 437 -10.96 5.45 -8.18
C ILE A 437 -10.36 6.26 -9.33
N ASN A 438 -11.10 6.36 -10.44
CA ASN A 438 -10.64 7.04 -11.65
C ASN A 438 -10.94 8.54 -11.67
N THR A 439 -11.83 9.01 -10.81
CA THR A 439 -12.33 10.39 -10.84
C THR A 439 -12.02 11.20 -9.60
N ALA A 440 -11.90 10.54 -8.45
CA ALA A 440 -11.65 11.21 -7.18
C ALA A 440 -10.17 11.54 -6.99
N LEU A 441 -9.91 12.71 -6.41
CA LEU A 441 -8.59 13.03 -5.87
C LEU A 441 -8.36 12.30 -4.55
N PHE A 442 -9.31 12.43 -3.64
CA PHE A 442 -9.41 11.70 -2.39
C PHE A 442 -10.88 11.61 -1.98
N ALA A 443 -11.42 10.41 -1.97
CA ALA A 443 -12.80 10.14 -1.62
C ALA A 443 -12.91 9.11 -0.50
N VAL A 444 -13.91 9.28 0.34
CA VAL A 444 -14.35 8.28 1.33
C VAL A 444 -15.77 7.86 0.99
N ASN A 445 -15.97 6.56 0.77
CA ASN A 445 -17.17 6.01 0.16
C ASN A 445 -17.43 6.68 -1.21
N THR A 446 -18.54 7.37 -1.37
CA THR A 446 -18.88 8.07 -2.62
C THR A 446 -18.56 9.56 -2.59
N GLN A 447 -18.07 10.08 -1.46
CA GLN A 447 -17.87 11.51 -1.26
C GLN A 447 -16.47 11.95 -1.65
N GLU A 448 -16.33 12.79 -2.67
CA GLU A 448 -15.09 13.50 -2.99
C GLU A 448 -14.78 14.55 -1.92
N ILE A 449 -13.65 14.44 -1.27
CA ILE A 449 -13.22 15.30 -0.18
C ILE A 449 -12.01 16.14 -0.59
N GLY A 450 -11.08 15.55 -1.34
CA GLY A 450 -9.79 16.15 -1.64
C GLY A 450 -9.92 17.45 -2.44
N ARG A 451 -10.68 17.44 -3.54
CA ARG A 451 -10.90 18.63 -4.36
C ARG A 451 -11.63 19.71 -3.61
N ASN A 452 -12.62 19.34 -2.80
CA ASN A 452 -13.38 20.31 -2.02
C ASN A 452 -12.47 21.09 -1.08
N ILE A 453 -11.59 20.38 -0.34
CA ILE A 453 -10.64 21.02 0.58
C ILE A 453 -9.64 21.92 -0.15
N LEU A 454 -9.10 21.47 -1.27
CA LEU A 454 -8.05 22.21 -1.97
C LEU A 454 -8.59 23.40 -2.77
N SER A 455 -9.90 23.47 -3.03
CA SER A 455 -10.57 24.60 -3.72
C SER A 455 -11.15 25.65 -2.76
N GLU A 456 -11.27 25.37 -1.46
CA GLU A 456 -11.62 26.35 -0.43
C GLU A 456 -10.59 27.48 -0.37
#